data_7f0575b4f69ba47a6d1c1875e0325b94
#
_entry.id   7f0575b4f69ba47a6d1c1875e0325b94
#
_cell.length_a   1.000
_cell.length_b   1.000
_cell.length_c   1.000
_cell.angle_alpha   90.00
_cell.angle_beta   90.00
_cell.angle_gamma   90.00
#
_symmetry.space_group_name_H-M   'P 1'
#
loop_
_entity.id
_entity.type
_entity.pdbx_description
1 polymer ?
#
loop_
_entity_poly.entity_id
_entity_poly.type
_entity_poly.pdbx_seq_one_letter_code
_entity_poly.pdbx_strand_id
1 'polypeptide(L)'
;MSKAPLSELIFKKYHWMTGHIISQVQQSQVPDLTNSQAIILAAISQGEHRPSAIAKQLGTSRQAVYKTMKELQLKELVVQRQDDTHQKAVVAELTERGIAADKLADAVSKEMEKNLTDEFGEESVILLRKMLAAAW
;
A
#
# COMPACT_ATOMS: atom_id res chain seq x y z
N MET A 1 23.21 -19.57 -6.36
CA MET A 1 21.75 -19.47 -6.19
C MET A 1 21.42 -19.60 -4.71
N SER A 2 20.55 -18.75 -4.19
CA SER A 2 20.15 -18.81 -2.78
C SER A 2 19.39 -20.10 -2.48
N LYS A 3 19.72 -20.73 -1.34
CA LYS A 3 19.00 -21.91 -0.83
C LYS A 3 17.83 -21.53 0.09
N ALA A 4 17.56 -20.23 0.29
CA ALA A 4 16.48 -19.77 1.13
C ALA A 4 15.12 -20.14 0.51
N PRO A 5 14.11 -20.49 1.32
CA PRO A 5 12.76 -20.72 0.83
C PRO A 5 12.22 -19.54 0.05
N LEU A 6 11.40 -19.79 -0.97
CA LEU A 6 10.83 -18.71 -1.80
C LEU A 6 10.03 -17.70 -0.97
N SER A 7 9.28 -18.18 0.04
CA SER A 7 8.55 -17.33 0.98
C SER A 7 9.46 -16.35 1.72
N GLU A 8 10.65 -16.78 2.13
CA GLU A 8 11.63 -15.89 2.80
C GLU A 8 12.19 -14.85 1.83
N LEU A 9 12.47 -15.23 0.59
CA LEU A 9 12.96 -14.31 -0.43
C LEU A 9 11.91 -13.24 -0.76
N ILE A 10 10.65 -13.65 -0.94
CA ILE A 10 9.53 -12.73 -1.18
C ILE A 10 9.35 -11.78 0.01
N PHE A 11 9.35 -12.32 1.24
CA PHE A 11 9.22 -11.54 2.46
C PHE A 11 10.32 -10.47 2.59
N LYS A 12 11.57 -10.85 2.40
CA LYS A 12 12.71 -9.91 2.46
C LYS A 12 12.60 -8.82 1.40
N LYS A 13 12.21 -9.17 0.18
CA LYS A 13 12.04 -8.20 -0.90
C LYS A 13 10.85 -7.27 -0.66
N TYR A 14 9.74 -7.80 -0.18
CA TYR A 14 8.60 -6.99 0.22
C TYR A 14 8.98 -5.95 1.29
N HIS A 15 9.66 -6.38 2.36
CA HIS A 15 10.11 -5.46 3.41
C HIS A 15 11.10 -4.41 2.91
N TRP A 16 12.01 -4.80 2.06
CA TRP A 16 12.96 -3.87 1.46
C TRP A 16 12.24 -2.83 0.59
N MET A 17 11.32 -3.26 -0.27
CA MET A 17 10.56 -2.36 -1.15
C MET A 17 9.68 -1.40 -0.37
N THR A 18 8.90 -1.90 0.59
CA THR A 18 8.03 -1.06 1.41
C THR A 18 8.82 -0.09 2.28
N GLY A 19 9.93 -0.53 2.86
CA GLY A 19 10.82 0.32 3.64
C GLY A 19 11.44 1.45 2.81
N HIS A 20 11.82 1.16 1.57
CA HIS A 20 12.35 2.17 0.65
C HIS A 20 11.28 3.20 0.29
N ILE A 21 10.06 2.76 -0.06
CA ILE A 21 8.94 3.66 -0.37
C ILE A 21 8.64 4.57 0.82
N ILE A 22 8.50 4.00 2.02
CA ILE A 22 8.22 4.76 3.24
C ILE A 22 9.32 5.79 3.51
N SER A 23 10.59 5.40 3.39
CA SER A 23 11.73 6.31 3.58
C SER A 23 11.69 7.50 2.63
N GLN A 24 11.36 7.29 1.36
CA GLN A 24 11.25 8.36 0.38
C GLN A 24 10.04 9.27 0.64
N VAL A 25 8.92 8.72 1.04
CA VAL A 25 7.73 9.49 1.40
C VAL A 25 7.99 10.37 2.64
N GLN A 26 8.69 9.85 3.65
CA GLN A 26 9.06 10.60 4.86
C GLN A 26 9.93 11.83 4.56
N GLN A 27 10.80 11.76 3.56
CA GLN A 27 11.66 12.89 3.19
C GLN A 27 10.89 14.08 2.59
N SER A 28 9.63 13.90 2.22
CA SER A 28 8.81 14.92 1.55
C SER A 28 7.86 15.69 2.49
N GLN A 29 8.10 15.74 3.78
CA GLN A 29 7.25 16.40 4.80
C GLN A 29 5.90 15.69 5.04
N VAL A 30 5.74 14.45 4.60
CA VAL A 30 4.61 13.61 4.98
C VAL A 30 4.92 12.97 6.33
N PRO A 31 3.93 12.85 7.25
CA PRO A 31 4.15 12.19 8.54
C PRO A 31 4.67 10.76 8.38
N ASP A 32 5.44 10.29 9.37
CA ASP A 32 5.92 8.91 9.40
C ASP A 32 4.78 7.91 9.19
N LEU A 33 4.96 7.00 8.26
CA LEU A 33 4.01 5.93 7.98
C LEU A 33 4.55 4.59 8.47
N THR A 34 3.68 3.82 9.14
CA THR A 34 3.92 2.39 9.36
C THR A 34 3.58 1.59 8.11
N ASN A 35 4.03 0.33 8.02
CA ASN A 35 3.66 -0.55 6.92
C ASN A 35 2.14 -0.74 6.82
N SER A 36 1.45 -0.91 7.96
CA SER A 36 -0.01 -1.05 7.99
C SER A 36 -0.71 0.20 7.46
N GLN A 37 -0.23 1.38 7.83
CA GLN A 37 -0.77 2.66 7.35
C GLN A 37 -0.55 2.82 5.84
N ALA A 38 0.63 2.50 5.33
CA ALA A 38 0.95 2.58 3.90
C ALA A 38 0.07 1.63 3.07
N ILE A 39 -0.16 0.40 3.55
CA ILE A 39 -0.98 -0.59 2.86
C ILE A 39 -2.45 -0.12 2.79
N ILE A 40 -3.00 0.41 3.88
CA ILE A 40 -4.38 0.89 3.90
C ILE A 40 -4.53 2.16 3.06
N LEU A 41 -3.56 3.06 3.10
CA LEU A 41 -3.55 4.25 2.25
C LEU A 41 -3.57 3.86 0.76
N ALA A 42 -2.78 2.88 0.37
CA ALA A 42 -2.76 2.34 -1.00
C ALA A 42 -4.10 1.69 -1.40
N ALA A 43 -4.73 0.94 -0.50
CA ALA A 43 -6.03 0.33 -0.75
C ALA A 43 -7.12 1.39 -1.02
N ILE A 44 -7.14 2.47 -0.23
CA ILE A 44 -8.06 3.59 -0.43
C ILE A 44 -7.78 4.28 -1.77
N SER A 45 -6.52 4.50 -2.09
CA SER A 45 -6.10 5.08 -3.38
C SER A 45 -6.56 4.25 -4.57
N GLN A 46 -6.55 2.92 -4.44
CA GLN A 46 -7.00 2.00 -5.49
C GLN A 46 -8.53 1.89 -5.62
N GLY A 47 -9.26 2.64 -4.84
CA GLY A 47 -10.71 2.73 -4.93
C GLY A 47 -11.50 1.96 -3.87
N GLU A 48 -10.82 1.28 -2.95
CA GLU A 48 -11.53 0.61 -1.86
C GLU A 48 -11.70 1.58 -0.67
N HIS A 49 -12.91 2.00 -0.44
CA HIS A 49 -13.22 3.03 0.54
C HIS A 49 -13.87 2.50 1.82
N ARG A 50 -14.31 1.22 1.84
CA ARG A 50 -15.00 0.62 2.98
C ARG A 50 -14.04 -0.15 3.88
N PRO A 51 -13.96 0.18 5.17
CA PRO A 51 -13.09 -0.52 6.11
C PRO A 51 -13.27 -2.03 6.15
N SER A 52 -14.51 -2.49 6.06
CA SER A 52 -14.83 -3.92 6.06
C SER A 52 -14.29 -4.65 4.83
N ALA A 53 -14.36 -4.02 3.66
CA ALA A 53 -13.82 -4.57 2.42
C ALA A 53 -12.29 -4.56 2.43
N ILE A 54 -11.67 -3.51 2.96
CA ILE A 54 -10.21 -3.45 3.15
C ILE A 54 -9.75 -4.56 4.09
N ALA A 55 -10.44 -4.77 5.21
CA ALA A 55 -10.13 -5.84 6.17
C ALA A 55 -10.18 -7.22 5.50
N LYS A 56 -11.21 -7.48 4.71
CA LYS A 56 -11.36 -8.73 3.95
C LYS A 56 -10.23 -8.91 2.93
N GLN A 57 -9.92 -7.87 2.16
CA GLN A 57 -8.87 -7.89 1.14
C GLN A 57 -7.49 -8.16 1.74
N LEU A 58 -7.20 -7.57 2.89
CA LEU A 58 -5.90 -7.69 3.57
C LEU A 58 -5.81 -8.89 4.52
N GLY A 59 -6.89 -9.64 4.72
CA GLY A 59 -6.90 -10.77 5.66
C GLY A 59 -6.70 -10.36 7.12
N THR A 60 -7.15 -9.18 7.51
CA THR A 60 -7.04 -8.63 8.86
C THR A 60 -8.42 -8.35 9.47
N SER A 61 -8.46 -7.98 10.77
CA SER A 61 -9.71 -7.64 11.43
C SER A 61 -10.21 -6.24 11.07
N ARG A 62 -11.54 -6.04 11.15
CA ARG A 62 -12.13 -4.70 11.00
C ARG A 62 -11.59 -3.74 12.03
N GLN A 63 -11.41 -4.19 13.28
CA GLN A 63 -10.86 -3.34 14.36
C GLN A 63 -9.47 -2.84 14.04
N ALA A 64 -8.60 -3.69 13.50
CA ALA A 64 -7.26 -3.28 13.07
C ALA A 64 -7.31 -2.22 11.98
N VAL A 65 -8.19 -2.38 10.98
CA VAL A 65 -8.37 -1.40 9.90
C VAL A 65 -8.92 -0.08 10.46
N TYR A 66 -9.94 -0.11 11.31
CA TYR A 66 -10.47 1.11 11.94
C TYR A 66 -9.44 1.84 12.78
N LYS A 67 -8.62 1.11 13.55
CA LYS A 67 -7.53 1.70 14.32
C LYS A 67 -6.55 2.43 13.42
N THR A 68 -6.10 1.77 12.37
CA THR A 68 -5.15 2.33 11.39
C THR A 68 -5.76 3.52 10.64
N MET A 69 -7.03 3.47 10.30
CA MET A 69 -7.73 4.61 9.68
C MET A 69 -7.79 5.83 10.61
N LYS A 70 -8.02 5.63 11.91
CA LYS A 70 -7.96 6.73 12.88
C LYS A 70 -6.57 7.34 12.96
N GLU A 71 -5.53 6.52 12.92
CA GLU A 71 -4.15 6.99 12.88
C GLU A 71 -3.87 7.81 11.61
N LEU A 72 -4.33 7.36 10.45
CA LEU A 72 -4.22 8.09 9.20
C LEU A 72 -5.01 9.41 9.21
N GLN A 73 -6.17 9.41 9.85
CA GLN A 73 -6.99 10.62 10.03
C GLN A 73 -6.28 11.64 10.93
N LEU A 74 -5.66 11.20 12.02
CA LEU A 74 -4.85 12.07 12.89
C LEU A 74 -3.64 12.65 12.18
N LYS A 75 -3.10 11.94 11.19
CA LYS A 75 -2.02 12.42 10.31
C LYS A 75 -2.54 13.27 9.15
N GLU A 76 -3.84 13.51 9.08
CA GLU A 76 -4.51 14.30 8.03
C GLU A 76 -4.31 13.74 6.61
N LEU A 77 -4.17 12.42 6.50
CA LEU A 77 -3.98 11.74 5.21
C LEU A 77 -5.28 11.17 4.66
N VAL A 78 -6.26 10.89 5.54
CA VAL A 78 -7.60 10.44 5.16
C VAL A 78 -8.67 11.22 5.94
N VAL A 79 -9.86 11.28 5.37
CA VAL A 79 -11.09 11.69 6.02
C VAL A 79 -12.09 10.54 5.96
N GLN A 80 -12.94 10.44 6.97
CA GLN A 80 -14.05 9.49 7.00
C GLN A 80 -15.35 10.25 6.79
N ARG A 81 -16.23 9.70 5.99
CA ARG A 81 -17.58 10.23 5.78
C ARG A 81 -18.60 9.10 5.72
N GLN A 82 -19.86 9.43 5.84
CA GLN A 82 -20.93 8.46 5.62
C GLN A 82 -21.02 8.10 4.14
N ASP A 83 -21.32 6.82 3.87
CA ASP A 83 -21.57 6.34 2.52
C ASP A 83 -22.94 6.86 2.06
N ASP A 84 -23.00 7.48 0.87
CA ASP A 84 -24.24 8.01 0.28
C ASP A 84 -25.27 6.92 -0.02
N THR A 85 -24.82 5.66 -0.21
CA THR A 85 -25.69 4.52 -0.52
C THR A 85 -26.15 3.75 0.71
N HIS A 86 -25.43 3.84 1.83
CA HIS A 86 -25.74 3.18 3.10
C HIS A 86 -25.50 4.12 4.26
N GLN A 87 -26.56 4.69 4.84
CA GLN A 87 -26.52 5.72 5.89
C GLN A 87 -25.74 5.35 7.15
N LYS A 88 -25.52 4.05 7.41
CA LYS A 88 -24.76 3.54 8.57
C LYS A 88 -23.34 3.14 8.25
N ALA A 89 -22.96 3.12 6.98
CA ALA A 89 -21.63 2.73 6.56
C ALA A 89 -20.70 3.96 6.53
N VAL A 90 -19.46 3.76 6.97
CA VAL A 90 -18.41 4.78 6.90
C VAL A 90 -17.44 4.43 5.78
N VAL A 91 -17.09 5.41 4.97
CA VAL A 91 -16.10 5.30 3.91
C VAL A 91 -14.93 6.23 4.19
N ALA A 92 -13.75 5.85 3.76
CA ALA A 92 -12.54 6.65 3.88
C ALA A 92 -12.13 7.20 2.51
N GLU A 93 -11.69 8.44 2.49
CA GLU A 93 -11.17 9.10 1.30
C GLU A 93 -9.83 9.76 1.61
N LEU A 94 -8.96 9.84 0.60
CA LEU A 94 -7.69 10.55 0.75
C LEU A 94 -7.93 12.07 0.80
N THR A 95 -7.19 12.73 1.69
CA THR A 95 -7.03 14.19 1.65
C THR A 95 -6.07 14.58 0.53
N GLU A 96 -5.88 15.88 0.29
CA GLU A 96 -4.83 16.35 -0.62
C GLU A 96 -3.43 15.86 -0.21
N ARG A 97 -3.14 15.85 1.10
CA ARG A 97 -1.90 15.27 1.64
C ARG A 97 -1.80 13.77 1.39
N GLY A 98 -2.90 13.05 1.56
CA GLY A 98 -2.98 11.62 1.28
C GLY A 98 -2.75 11.31 -0.20
N ILE A 99 -3.34 12.08 -1.10
CA ILE A 99 -3.13 11.97 -2.54
C ILE A 99 -1.66 12.25 -2.90
N ALA A 100 -1.07 13.29 -2.32
CA ALA A 100 0.34 13.61 -2.56
C ALA A 100 1.28 12.51 -2.08
N ALA A 101 1.02 11.94 -0.90
CA ALA A 101 1.77 10.80 -0.36
C ALA A 101 1.65 9.57 -1.26
N ASP A 102 0.46 9.27 -1.74
CA ASP A 102 0.21 8.14 -2.64
C ASP A 102 0.90 8.30 -4.00
N LYS A 103 0.82 9.48 -4.59
CA LYS A 103 1.51 9.79 -5.86
C LYS A 103 3.03 9.62 -5.72
N LEU A 104 3.60 10.06 -4.61
CA LEU A 104 5.03 9.89 -4.36
C LEU A 104 5.40 8.42 -4.19
N ALA A 105 4.60 7.66 -3.43
CA ALA A 105 4.78 6.23 -3.26
C ALA A 105 4.70 5.49 -4.62
N ASP A 106 3.75 5.85 -5.46
CA ASP A 106 3.61 5.29 -6.81
C ASP A 106 4.82 5.61 -7.69
N ALA A 107 5.30 6.84 -7.66
CA ALA A 107 6.50 7.25 -8.40
C ALA A 107 7.74 6.47 -7.97
N VAL A 108 7.94 6.28 -6.66
CA VAL A 108 9.05 5.48 -6.12
C VAL A 108 8.93 4.02 -6.54
N SER A 109 7.72 3.46 -6.50
CA SER A 109 7.45 2.08 -6.94
C SER A 109 7.78 1.89 -8.43
N LYS A 110 7.41 2.83 -9.27
CA LYS A 110 7.72 2.81 -10.71
C LYS A 110 9.22 2.90 -10.98
N GLU A 111 9.93 3.73 -10.24
CA GLU A 111 11.39 3.81 -10.33
C GLU A 111 12.07 2.51 -9.93
N MET A 112 11.59 1.86 -8.87
CA MET A 112 12.08 0.54 -8.45
C MET A 112 11.84 -0.52 -9.53
N GLU A 113 10.65 -0.55 -10.16
CA GLU A 113 10.35 -1.46 -11.27
C GLU A 113 11.24 -1.19 -12.48
N LYS A 114 11.50 0.08 -12.79
CA LYS A 114 12.44 0.44 -13.86
C LYS A 114 13.83 -0.10 -13.58
N ASN A 115 14.33 0.02 -12.35
CA ASN A 115 15.62 -0.52 -11.97
C ASN A 115 15.66 -2.05 -12.09
N LEU A 116 14.59 -2.75 -11.71
CA LEU A 116 14.48 -4.19 -11.92
C LEU A 116 14.48 -4.56 -13.41
N THR A 117 13.79 -3.79 -14.23
CA THR A 117 13.76 -3.98 -15.69
C THR A 117 15.14 -3.77 -16.31
N ASP A 118 15.85 -2.73 -15.87
CA ASP A 118 17.21 -2.43 -16.37
C ASP A 118 18.20 -3.54 -15.98
N GLU A 119 18.02 -4.17 -14.80
CA GLU A 119 18.91 -5.22 -14.30
C GLU A 119 18.58 -6.62 -14.86
N PHE A 120 17.30 -7.00 -14.90
CA PHE A 120 16.86 -8.37 -15.21
C PHE A 120 16.15 -8.51 -16.55
N GLY A 121 15.86 -7.43 -17.25
CA GLY A 121 15.13 -7.39 -18.51
C GLY A 121 13.61 -7.33 -18.33
N GLU A 122 12.95 -6.75 -19.32
CA GLU A 122 11.50 -6.52 -19.32
C GLU A 122 10.71 -7.83 -19.23
N GLU A 123 11.12 -8.86 -19.95
CA GLU A 123 10.44 -10.17 -19.95
C GLU A 123 10.43 -10.81 -18.55
N SER A 124 11.54 -10.69 -17.81
CA SER A 124 11.65 -11.21 -16.45
C SER A 124 10.71 -10.50 -15.49
N VAL A 125 10.59 -9.19 -15.60
CA VAL A 125 9.69 -8.39 -14.74
C VAL A 125 8.22 -8.67 -15.07
N ILE A 126 7.88 -8.80 -16.35
CA ILE A 126 6.53 -9.19 -16.79
C ILE A 126 6.17 -10.58 -16.25
N LEU A 127 7.09 -11.55 -16.33
CA LEU A 127 6.87 -12.90 -15.83
C LEU A 127 6.68 -12.90 -14.29
N LEU A 128 7.53 -12.17 -13.57
CA LEU A 128 7.41 -12.03 -12.11
C LEU A 128 6.04 -11.45 -11.73
N ARG A 129 5.60 -10.40 -12.41
CA ARG A 129 4.28 -9.78 -12.19
C ARG A 129 3.15 -10.79 -12.41
N LYS A 130 3.21 -11.56 -13.51
CA LYS A 130 2.21 -12.60 -13.80
C LYS A 130 2.16 -13.67 -12.71
N MET A 131 3.32 -14.13 -12.24
CA MET A 131 3.41 -15.12 -11.17
C MET A 131 2.85 -14.63 -9.85
N LEU A 132 3.18 -13.40 -9.47
CA LEU A 132 2.70 -12.80 -8.21
C LEU A 132 1.20 -12.45 -8.25
N ALA A 133 0.65 -12.14 -9.43
CA ALA A 133 -0.77 -11.83 -9.61
C ALA A 133 -1.65 -13.07 -9.75
N ALA A 134 -1.08 -14.24 -10.01
CA ALA A 134 -1.83 -15.49 -10.16
C ALA A 134 -2.37 -15.99 -8.81
N ALA A 135 -3.49 -16.70 -8.84
CA ALA A 135 -3.98 -17.41 -7.66
C ALA A 135 -3.12 -18.67 -7.44
N TRP A 136 -2.67 -18.85 -6.23
CA TRP A 136 -1.86 -20.01 -5.82
C TRP A 136 -2.63 -20.89 -4.86
#